data_c1ade57b36ef72e725e01106605fea9c
#
_entry.id   c1ade57b36ef72e725e01106605fea9c
#
_cell.length_a   1.000
_cell.length_b   1.000
_cell.length_c   1.000
_cell.angle_alpha   90.00
_cell.angle_beta   90.00
_cell.angle_gamma   90.00
#
_symmetry.space_group_name_H-M   'P 1'
#
loop_
_entity.id
_entity.type
_entity.pdbx_description
1 polymer ?
#
loop_
_entity_poly.entity_id
_entity_poly.type
_entity_poly.pdbx_seq_one_letter_code
_entity_poly.pdbx_strand_id
1 'polypeptide(L)'
;MKKVPKKGLTPRNVSAKFAAHTETIPNKMRTKALILTAFVGALGIAGASAQVYSVNAVGYVNKSIPAGFSIVANPLNNGGNKISDVFGANPGSLTVYRFGDAGFSINSYDTDFEEWDDGDATVAPGEGFFVLNSGDAAVNITFVGEVPQGDLSNGLPQGFSIRSSQVPQEGKLDSDLGFPTDEAVTVYQFGA
;
A
#
# COMPACT_ATOMS: atom_id res chain seq x y z
N MET A 1 -56.20 -7.46 51.74
CA MET A 1 -54.77 -7.28 51.90
C MET A 1 -54.26 -8.18 53.01
N LYS A 2 -53.64 -9.34 52.68
CA LYS A 2 -53.07 -10.27 53.66
C LYS A 2 -51.56 -10.19 53.55
N LYS A 3 -50.94 -9.79 54.66
CA LYS A 3 -49.45 -9.75 54.80
C LYS A 3 -48.93 -11.15 55.04
N VAL A 4 -47.91 -11.57 54.24
CA VAL A 4 -47.18 -12.81 54.41
C VAL A 4 -45.88 -12.52 55.17
N PRO A 5 -45.50 -13.26 56.20
CA PRO A 5 -44.28 -13.03 56.97
C PRO A 5 -43.04 -13.67 56.25
N LYS A 6 -41.93 -12.92 56.19
CA LYS A 6 -40.67 -13.41 55.76
C LYS A 6 -40.00 -14.23 56.86
N LYS A 7 -39.71 -15.52 56.55
CA LYS A 7 -38.85 -16.38 57.37
C LYS A 7 -37.40 -16.09 57.08
N GLY A 8 -36.67 -15.65 58.08
CA GLY A 8 -35.22 -15.51 58.02
C GLY A 8 -34.51 -16.86 58.01
N LEU A 9 -33.62 -17.04 57.09
CA LEU A 9 -32.66 -18.15 57.03
C LEU A 9 -31.33 -17.71 57.66
N THR A 10 -31.00 -18.33 58.78
CA THR A 10 -29.71 -18.22 59.44
C THR A 10 -28.64 -18.99 58.64
N PRO A 11 -27.45 -18.45 58.41
CA PRO A 11 -26.37 -19.19 57.75
C PRO A 11 -25.74 -20.18 58.73
N ARG A 12 -25.74 -21.44 58.33
CA ARG A 12 -25.08 -22.53 59.01
C ARG A 12 -23.57 -22.47 58.71
N ASN A 13 -22.80 -22.18 59.71
CA ASN A 13 -21.35 -22.15 59.68
C ASN A 13 -20.83 -23.59 59.58
N VAL A 14 -20.36 -24.06 58.42
CA VAL A 14 -19.73 -25.34 58.26
C VAL A 14 -18.20 -25.09 58.19
N SER A 15 -17.56 -25.27 59.33
CA SER A 15 -16.13 -25.22 59.45
C SER A 15 -15.55 -26.56 58.96
N ALA A 16 -15.14 -26.66 57.69
CA ALA A 16 -14.42 -27.79 57.20
C ALA A 16 -12.94 -27.61 57.54
N LYS A 17 -12.45 -28.42 58.48
CA LYS A 17 -11.02 -28.58 58.77
C LYS A 17 -10.38 -29.37 57.62
N PHE A 18 -9.72 -28.68 56.71
CA PHE A 18 -8.80 -29.31 55.79
C PHE A 18 -7.51 -29.59 56.53
N ALA A 19 -7.23 -30.83 56.82
CA ALA A 19 -5.90 -31.29 57.25
C ALA A 19 -4.94 -31.21 56.06
N ALA A 20 -4.00 -30.26 56.11
CA ALA A 20 -2.95 -30.16 55.13
C ALA A 20 -1.98 -31.35 55.32
N HIS A 21 -2.04 -32.32 54.40
CA HIS A 21 -1.05 -33.35 54.29
C HIS A 21 0.16 -32.76 53.52
N THR A 22 1.14 -32.29 54.28
CA THR A 22 2.42 -31.83 53.70
C THR A 22 3.31 -33.03 53.44
N GLU A 23 3.19 -33.59 52.22
CA GLU A 23 4.21 -34.54 51.76
C GLU A 23 5.48 -33.74 51.41
N THR A 24 6.53 -33.95 52.18
CA THR A 24 7.87 -33.43 51.91
C THR A 24 8.50 -34.19 50.76
N ILE A 25 8.39 -33.62 49.56
CA ILE A 25 9.07 -34.12 48.36
C ILE A 25 10.59 -33.89 48.57
N PRO A 26 11.44 -34.93 48.43
CA PRO A 26 12.87 -34.78 48.67
C PRO A 26 13.51 -33.83 47.68
N ASN A 27 14.36 -32.92 48.18
CA ASN A 27 15.00 -31.81 47.43
C ASN A 27 15.68 -32.19 46.11
N LYS A 28 16.06 -33.48 45.94
CA LYS A 28 16.68 -34.00 44.70
C LYS A 28 15.75 -34.04 43.51
N MET A 29 14.43 -34.15 43.70
CA MET A 29 13.44 -34.13 42.57
C MET A 29 13.12 -32.72 42.08
N ARG A 30 13.15 -31.74 42.99
CA ARG A 30 12.86 -30.33 42.65
C ARG A 30 13.90 -29.73 41.72
N THR A 31 15.17 -30.07 41.90
CA THR A 31 16.27 -29.57 41.06
C THR A 31 16.22 -30.16 39.64
N LYS A 32 15.86 -31.43 39.51
CA LYS A 32 15.74 -32.08 38.18
C LYS A 32 14.54 -31.55 37.41
N ALA A 33 13.42 -31.28 38.07
CA ALA A 33 12.22 -30.69 37.45
C ALA A 33 12.50 -29.25 37.01
N LEU A 34 13.18 -28.44 37.83
CA LEU A 34 13.55 -27.07 37.47
C LEU A 34 14.54 -27.00 36.29
N ILE A 35 15.50 -27.91 36.20
CA ILE A 35 16.45 -27.97 35.08
C ILE A 35 15.73 -28.40 33.79
N LEU A 36 14.80 -29.36 33.87
CA LEU A 36 14.03 -29.81 32.69
C LEU A 36 13.11 -28.70 32.18
N THR A 37 12.46 -27.94 33.06
CA THR A 37 11.60 -26.81 32.68
C THR A 37 12.40 -25.66 32.06
N ALA A 38 13.60 -25.38 32.55
CA ALA A 38 14.50 -24.38 32.00
C ALA A 38 15.02 -24.78 30.60
N PHE A 39 15.27 -26.07 30.37
CA PHE A 39 15.72 -26.57 29.07
C PHE A 39 14.61 -26.52 27.97
N VAL A 40 13.37 -26.84 28.33
CA VAL A 40 12.23 -26.76 27.44
C VAL A 40 11.87 -25.30 27.15
N GLY A 41 12.02 -24.40 28.12
CA GLY A 41 11.82 -22.96 27.93
C GLY A 41 12.88 -22.33 26.99
N ALA A 42 14.12 -22.78 27.04
CA ALA A 42 15.21 -22.27 26.20
C ALA A 42 15.10 -22.73 24.72
N LEU A 43 14.51 -23.89 24.45
CA LEU A 43 14.26 -24.37 23.08
C LEU A 43 13.11 -23.67 22.38
N GLY A 44 12.19 -23.05 23.13
CA GLY A 44 11.05 -22.32 22.56
C GLY A 44 11.37 -20.93 22.02
N ILE A 45 12.53 -20.35 22.35
CA ILE A 45 12.88 -18.98 21.96
C ILE A 45 13.72 -18.94 20.66
N ALA A 46 14.26 -20.07 20.22
CA ALA A 46 15.14 -20.12 19.05
C ALA A 46 14.41 -20.10 17.68
N GLY A 47 13.07 -20.04 17.66
CA GLY A 47 12.27 -20.16 16.42
C GLY A 47 11.56 -18.91 15.95
N ALA A 48 11.70 -17.77 16.63
CA ALA A 48 10.97 -16.54 16.27
C ALA A 48 11.85 -15.50 15.55
N SER A 49 12.74 -15.93 14.67
CA SER A 49 13.24 -15.04 13.63
C SER A 49 12.14 -14.97 12.57
N ALA A 50 11.15 -14.13 12.78
CA ALA A 50 10.31 -13.69 11.68
C ALA A 50 11.22 -12.93 10.70
N GLN A 51 11.74 -13.66 9.71
CA GLN A 51 12.46 -13.06 8.63
C GLN A 51 11.43 -12.25 7.84
N VAL A 52 11.33 -10.97 8.15
CA VAL A 52 10.54 -10.03 7.36
C VAL A 52 11.27 -9.87 6.04
N TYR A 53 10.94 -10.71 5.07
CA TYR A 53 11.29 -10.44 3.69
C TYR A 53 10.44 -9.26 3.24
N SER A 54 11.02 -8.08 3.23
CA SER A 54 10.51 -6.98 2.41
C SER A 54 10.81 -7.35 0.96
N VAL A 55 9.85 -7.93 0.27
CA VAL A 55 9.97 -8.20 -1.16
C VAL A 55 9.58 -6.90 -1.86
N ASN A 56 10.56 -6.01 -2.07
CA ASN A 56 10.38 -4.89 -2.98
C ASN A 56 10.36 -5.46 -4.40
N ALA A 57 9.17 -5.54 -5.00
CA ALA A 57 9.04 -5.91 -6.40
C ALA A 57 9.44 -4.71 -7.26
N VAL A 58 10.57 -4.82 -7.97
CA VAL A 58 10.99 -3.82 -8.96
C VAL A 58 10.43 -4.21 -10.32
N GLY A 59 9.78 -3.27 -10.98
CA GLY A 59 9.14 -3.45 -12.27
C GLY A 59 9.78 -2.61 -13.38
N TYR A 60 9.52 -3.04 -14.62
CA TYR A 60 9.80 -2.31 -15.86
C TYR A 60 8.53 -2.29 -16.69
N VAL A 61 8.06 -1.10 -17.08
CA VAL A 61 6.91 -0.95 -17.95
C VAL A 61 7.31 -0.10 -19.14
N ASN A 62 7.27 -0.70 -20.33
CA ASN A 62 7.53 0.01 -21.58
C ASN A 62 6.22 0.56 -22.14
N LYS A 63 6.21 1.84 -22.45
CA LYS A 63 5.09 2.53 -23.06
C LYS A 63 5.52 3.24 -24.34
N SER A 64 4.87 2.93 -25.44
CA SER A 64 5.04 3.67 -26.70
C SER A 64 4.09 4.86 -26.70
N ILE A 65 4.61 6.05 -26.96
CA ILE A 65 3.89 7.30 -27.09
C ILE A 65 3.88 7.68 -28.58
N PRO A 66 2.78 7.44 -29.28
CA PRO A 66 2.68 7.83 -30.69
C PRO A 66 2.72 9.36 -30.86
N ALA A 67 2.90 9.83 -32.08
CA ALA A 67 2.75 11.25 -32.40
C ALA A 67 1.37 11.76 -31.99
N GLY A 68 1.30 12.98 -31.47
CA GLY A 68 0.09 13.59 -30.94
C GLY A 68 -0.13 13.33 -29.46
N PHE A 69 -1.38 13.47 -29.00
CA PHE A 69 -1.74 13.33 -27.60
C PHE A 69 -1.97 11.88 -27.16
N SER A 70 -1.47 11.55 -25.99
CA SER A 70 -1.76 10.29 -25.29
C SER A 70 -2.09 10.57 -23.83
N ILE A 71 -2.94 9.74 -23.21
CA ILE A 71 -3.04 9.69 -21.75
C ILE A 71 -2.11 8.61 -21.23
N VAL A 72 -1.31 8.98 -20.26
CA VAL A 72 -0.28 8.14 -19.66
C VAL A 72 -0.38 8.23 -18.14
N ALA A 73 0.07 7.20 -17.46
CA ALA A 73 0.24 7.20 -16.01
C ALA A 73 1.58 6.56 -15.66
N ASN A 74 2.18 7.01 -14.55
CA ASN A 74 3.33 6.35 -13.98
C ASN A 74 2.85 5.14 -13.15
N PRO A 75 3.16 3.90 -13.55
CA PRO A 75 2.69 2.71 -12.83
C PRO A 75 3.64 2.24 -11.73
N LEU A 76 4.82 2.88 -11.56
CA LEU A 76 5.89 2.43 -10.68
C LEU A 76 6.43 3.59 -9.85
N ASN A 77 6.88 3.28 -8.63
CA ASN A 77 7.47 4.26 -7.74
C ASN A 77 9.00 4.20 -7.80
N ASN A 78 9.65 5.20 -8.36
CA ASN A 78 11.12 5.32 -8.38
C ASN A 78 11.69 6.11 -7.18
N GLY A 79 10.85 6.43 -6.19
CA GLY A 79 11.21 7.16 -4.97
C GLY A 79 11.00 8.67 -5.08
N GLY A 80 11.42 9.31 -6.16
CA GLY A 80 11.22 10.74 -6.41
C GLY A 80 10.05 11.04 -7.34
N ASN A 81 9.82 10.17 -8.30
CA ASN A 81 8.82 10.30 -9.37
C ASN A 81 8.91 11.64 -10.14
N LYS A 82 10.11 12.21 -10.21
CA LYS A 82 10.36 13.44 -10.96
C LYS A 82 10.21 13.18 -12.46
N ILE A 83 9.74 14.18 -13.19
CA ILE A 83 9.58 14.09 -14.65
C ILE A 83 10.91 13.75 -15.30
N SER A 84 12.01 14.38 -14.89
CA SER A 84 13.35 14.09 -15.39
C SER A 84 13.77 12.63 -15.20
N ASP A 85 13.41 12.01 -14.07
CA ASP A 85 13.77 10.62 -13.77
C ASP A 85 12.82 9.63 -14.46
N VAL A 86 11.53 9.96 -14.56
CA VAL A 86 10.49 9.09 -15.14
C VAL A 86 10.59 9.00 -16.65
N PHE A 87 10.84 10.12 -17.32
CA PHE A 87 10.98 10.16 -18.77
C PHE A 87 12.43 9.96 -19.25
N GLY A 88 13.38 10.00 -18.32
CA GLY A 88 14.80 9.82 -18.58
C GLY A 88 15.46 10.99 -19.31
N ALA A 89 16.73 10.81 -19.63
CA ALA A 89 17.48 11.75 -20.43
C ALA A 89 17.08 11.62 -21.90
N ASN A 90 16.80 12.71 -22.55
CA ASN A 90 16.54 12.78 -23.99
C ASN A 90 15.25 12.06 -24.45
N PRO A 91 14.09 12.40 -23.88
CA PRO A 91 12.81 11.79 -24.23
C PRO A 91 12.26 12.25 -25.60
N GLY A 92 12.98 13.11 -26.32
CA GLY A 92 12.51 13.73 -27.56
C GLY A 92 11.53 14.90 -27.30
N SER A 93 10.82 15.31 -28.33
CA SER A 93 9.93 16.49 -28.28
C SER A 93 8.63 16.18 -27.52
N LEU A 94 8.74 15.96 -26.21
CA LEU A 94 7.58 15.67 -25.34
C LEU A 94 7.16 16.87 -24.52
N THR A 95 5.85 17.01 -24.34
CA THR A 95 5.23 17.96 -23.38
C THR A 95 4.26 17.20 -22.50
N VAL A 96 4.38 17.37 -21.19
CA VAL A 96 3.53 16.76 -20.17
C VAL A 96 2.52 17.79 -19.66
N TYR A 97 1.25 17.41 -19.65
CA TYR A 97 0.15 18.21 -19.11
C TYR A 97 -0.46 17.50 -17.92
N ARG A 98 -0.26 18.04 -16.73
CA ARG A 98 -0.85 17.53 -15.49
C ARG A 98 -2.05 18.37 -15.14
N PHE A 99 -3.17 17.72 -14.84
CA PHE A 99 -4.41 18.38 -14.42
C PHE A 99 -4.53 18.43 -12.90
N GLY A 100 -4.70 19.61 -12.35
CA GLY A 100 -4.87 19.86 -10.93
C GLY A 100 -5.92 20.94 -10.66
N ASP A 101 -6.04 21.40 -9.42
CA ASP A 101 -7.06 22.37 -8.97
C ASP A 101 -6.98 23.70 -9.71
N ALA A 102 -5.81 24.11 -10.14
CA ALA A 102 -5.58 25.33 -10.92
C ALA A 102 -5.70 25.13 -12.44
N GLY A 103 -6.11 23.94 -12.90
CA GLY A 103 -6.14 23.58 -14.32
C GLY A 103 -4.90 22.78 -14.73
N PHE A 104 -4.47 22.95 -15.97
CA PHE A 104 -3.30 22.25 -16.50
C PHE A 104 -2.00 22.99 -16.14
N SER A 105 -1.05 22.24 -15.55
CA SER A 105 0.36 22.60 -15.55
C SER A 105 1.05 21.96 -16.75
N ILE A 106 1.88 22.70 -17.43
CA ILE A 106 2.55 22.32 -18.68
C ILE A 106 4.04 22.25 -18.42
N ASN A 107 4.69 21.18 -18.87
CA ASN A 107 6.12 20.98 -18.70
C ASN A 107 6.67 20.36 -19.99
N SER A 108 7.49 21.10 -20.70
CA SER A 108 8.04 20.69 -22.01
C SER A 108 9.51 20.34 -21.85
N TYR A 109 9.94 19.37 -22.67
CA TYR A 109 11.35 19.07 -22.82
C TYR A 109 11.93 19.89 -23.96
N ASP A 110 12.95 20.69 -23.66
CA ASP A 110 13.71 21.43 -24.64
C ASP A 110 14.81 20.53 -25.20
N THR A 111 14.73 20.25 -26.50
CA THR A 111 15.71 19.38 -27.19
C THR A 111 17.04 20.05 -27.49
N ASP A 112 17.08 21.38 -27.48
CA ASP A 112 18.31 22.14 -27.77
C ASP A 112 19.16 22.29 -26.49
N PHE A 113 18.50 22.43 -25.34
CA PHE A 113 19.16 22.53 -24.04
C PHE A 113 19.19 21.19 -23.28
N GLU A 114 18.50 20.15 -23.79
CA GLU A 114 18.40 18.82 -23.19
C GLU A 114 17.85 18.85 -21.74
N GLU A 115 16.87 19.72 -21.48
CA GLU A 115 16.27 19.88 -20.14
C GLU A 115 14.75 20.04 -20.20
N TRP A 116 14.10 19.74 -19.07
CA TRP A 116 12.68 20.02 -18.84
C TRP A 116 12.52 21.43 -18.28
N ASP A 117 11.41 22.12 -18.61
CA ASP A 117 11.05 23.42 -18.00
C ASP A 117 11.09 23.35 -16.45
N ASP A 118 10.60 22.22 -15.89
CA ASP A 118 10.67 21.86 -14.47
C ASP A 118 10.92 20.37 -14.32
N GLY A 119 12.17 19.95 -14.31
CA GLY A 119 12.57 18.55 -14.16
C GLY A 119 12.23 17.96 -12.79
N ASP A 120 12.03 18.79 -11.78
CA ASP A 120 11.66 18.39 -10.41
C ASP A 120 10.16 18.19 -10.21
N ALA A 121 9.32 18.62 -11.16
CA ALA A 121 7.89 18.32 -11.14
C ALA A 121 7.66 16.82 -11.09
N THR A 122 6.69 16.37 -10.29
CA THR A 122 6.48 14.93 -10.01
C THR A 122 5.25 14.38 -10.72
N VAL A 123 5.32 13.10 -11.11
CA VAL A 123 4.23 12.30 -11.65
C VAL A 123 4.13 11.00 -10.84
N ALA A 124 3.35 11.02 -9.78
CA ALA A 124 3.26 9.91 -8.82
C ALA A 124 2.45 8.72 -9.37
N PRO A 125 2.68 7.49 -8.88
CA PRO A 125 1.79 6.36 -9.17
C PRO A 125 0.34 6.66 -8.79
N GLY A 126 -0.59 6.31 -9.71
CA GLY A 126 -2.01 6.63 -9.55
C GLY A 126 -2.44 7.97 -10.14
N GLU A 127 -1.49 8.85 -10.48
CA GLU A 127 -1.74 10.08 -11.24
C GLU A 127 -1.66 9.80 -12.73
N GLY A 128 -2.69 10.23 -13.47
CA GLY A 128 -2.68 10.24 -14.92
C GLY A 128 -2.43 11.65 -15.45
N PHE A 129 -1.87 11.74 -16.63
CA PHE A 129 -1.53 13.00 -17.29
C PHE A 129 -1.56 12.83 -18.81
N PHE A 130 -1.71 13.93 -19.54
CA PHE A 130 -1.52 13.90 -20.99
C PHE A 130 -0.04 14.09 -21.33
N VAL A 131 0.36 13.41 -22.38
CA VAL A 131 1.66 13.60 -23.05
C VAL A 131 1.40 13.94 -24.49
N LEU A 132 1.94 15.06 -24.94
CA LEU A 132 2.03 15.43 -26.36
C LEU A 132 3.41 15.04 -26.88
N ASN A 133 3.42 14.17 -27.86
CA ASN A 133 4.60 13.93 -28.67
C ASN A 133 4.49 14.78 -29.94
N SER A 134 5.29 15.83 -30.03
CA SER A 134 5.31 16.75 -31.17
C SER A 134 6.16 16.25 -32.33
N GLY A 135 6.87 15.12 -32.18
CA GLY A 135 7.63 14.49 -33.25
C GLY A 135 6.74 13.63 -34.15
N ASP A 136 7.32 13.22 -35.28
CA ASP A 136 6.63 12.41 -36.29
C ASP A 136 6.66 10.90 -35.98
N ALA A 137 7.55 10.46 -35.08
CA ALA A 137 7.73 9.06 -34.71
C ALA A 137 7.29 8.80 -33.26
N ALA A 138 6.89 7.56 -32.98
CA ALA A 138 6.59 7.16 -31.62
C ALA A 138 7.87 7.17 -30.74
N VAL A 139 7.72 7.66 -29.52
CA VAL A 139 8.75 7.64 -28.47
C VAL A 139 8.45 6.52 -27.50
N ASN A 140 9.47 5.73 -27.13
CA ASN A 140 9.34 4.68 -26.14
C ASN A 140 9.87 5.17 -24.79
N ILE A 141 9.02 5.10 -23.77
CA ILE A 141 9.37 5.43 -22.39
C ILE A 141 9.40 4.13 -21.59
N THR A 142 10.40 3.99 -20.73
CA THR A 142 10.50 2.86 -19.81
C THR A 142 10.35 3.37 -18.38
N PHE A 143 9.23 3.09 -17.76
CA PHE A 143 9.05 3.32 -16.33
C PHE A 143 9.81 2.24 -15.56
N VAL A 144 10.59 2.66 -14.57
CA VAL A 144 11.37 1.77 -13.70
C VAL A 144 11.13 2.18 -12.25
N GLY A 145 10.86 1.21 -11.39
CA GLY A 145 10.64 1.50 -9.98
C GLY A 145 10.05 0.34 -9.23
N GLU A 146 9.73 0.56 -7.99
CA GLU A 146 9.06 -0.42 -7.14
C GLU A 146 7.57 -0.46 -7.47
N VAL A 147 6.98 -1.64 -7.45
CA VAL A 147 5.53 -1.81 -7.50
C VAL A 147 4.99 -1.49 -6.12
N PRO A 148 4.15 -0.45 -5.94
CA PRO A 148 3.53 -0.13 -4.66
C PRO A 148 2.76 -1.34 -4.11
N GLN A 149 2.86 -1.56 -2.79
CA GLN A 149 2.25 -2.72 -2.11
C GLN A 149 1.45 -2.26 -0.88
N GLY A 150 0.60 -3.15 -0.38
CA GLY A 150 -0.24 -2.91 0.79
C GLY A 150 -1.62 -2.37 0.42
N ASP A 151 -2.26 -1.71 1.37
CA ASP A 151 -3.58 -1.09 1.18
C ASP A 151 -3.42 0.23 0.41
N LEU A 152 -3.52 0.15 -0.92
CA LEU A 152 -3.37 1.29 -1.80
C LEU A 152 -4.72 2.00 -1.97
N SER A 153 -4.71 3.32 -1.84
CA SER A 153 -5.89 4.16 -2.04
C SER A 153 -5.56 5.32 -2.97
N ASN A 154 -6.37 5.52 -3.98
CA ASN A 154 -6.27 6.64 -4.91
C ASN A 154 -7.55 7.47 -4.85
N GLY A 155 -7.51 8.63 -4.20
CA GLY A 155 -8.68 9.48 -4.00
C GLY A 155 -9.23 10.04 -5.31
N LEU A 156 -10.56 10.10 -5.39
CA LEU A 156 -11.28 10.77 -6.47
C LEU A 156 -11.79 12.12 -5.93
N PRO A 157 -11.11 13.24 -6.23
CA PRO A 157 -11.55 14.55 -5.78
C PRO A 157 -12.83 14.98 -6.50
N GLN A 158 -13.55 15.93 -5.91
CA GLN A 158 -14.70 16.53 -6.58
C GLN A 158 -14.26 17.27 -7.85
N GLY A 159 -15.00 17.14 -8.93
CA GLY A 159 -14.69 17.70 -10.24
C GLY A 159 -13.94 16.72 -11.15
N PHE A 160 -13.15 17.26 -12.06
CA PHE A 160 -12.37 16.44 -12.98
C PHE A 160 -11.02 16.06 -12.40
N SER A 161 -10.61 14.83 -12.61
CA SER A 161 -9.24 14.37 -12.31
C SER A 161 -8.83 13.29 -13.31
N ILE A 162 -7.53 13.15 -13.53
CA ILE A 162 -6.98 12.08 -14.34
C ILE A 162 -6.33 11.10 -13.36
N ARG A 163 -6.85 9.88 -13.30
CA ARG A 163 -6.43 8.84 -12.34
C ARG A 163 -6.15 7.53 -13.04
N SER A 164 -5.29 6.73 -12.42
CA SER A 164 -4.97 5.39 -12.87
C SER A 164 -4.84 4.44 -11.69
N SER A 165 -4.67 3.16 -11.96
CA SER A 165 -4.16 2.24 -10.95
C SER A 165 -2.77 2.68 -10.46
N GLN A 166 -2.49 2.51 -9.17
CA GLN A 166 -1.17 2.76 -8.58
C GLN A 166 -0.17 1.62 -8.83
N VAL A 167 -0.66 0.53 -9.42
CA VAL A 167 0.16 -0.63 -9.80
C VAL A 167 -0.02 -0.93 -11.28
N PRO A 168 0.98 -1.57 -11.93
CA PRO A 168 0.90 -1.92 -13.36
C PRO A 168 -0.08 -3.08 -13.57
N GLN A 169 -1.36 -2.76 -13.67
CA GLN A 169 -2.45 -3.69 -13.92
C GLN A 169 -3.46 -3.11 -14.90
N GLU A 170 -4.17 -3.98 -15.58
CA GLU A 170 -5.28 -3.66 -16.47
C GLU A 170 -6.49 -4.55 -16.14
N GLY A 171 -7.68 -4.09 -16.45
CA GLY A 171 -8.90 -4.84 -16.19
C GLY A 171 -10.13 -3.98 -16.25
N LYS A 172 -11.27 -4.55 -15.88
CA LYS A 172 -12.51 -3.83 -15.73
C LYS A 172 -12.45 -2.90 -14.53
N LEU A 173 -13.04 -1.72 -14.66
CA LEU A 173 -13.00 -0.69 -13.65
C LEU A 173 -13.53 -1.16 -12.29
N ASP A 174 -14.65 -1.88 -12.30
CA ASP A 174 -15.37 -2.32 -11.11
C ASP A 174 -14.76 -3.57 -10.46
N SER A 175 -14.63 -4.64 -11.23
CA SER A 175 -14.27 -5.95 -10.67
C SER A 175 -12.78 -6.15 -10.46
N ASP A 176 -11.94 -5.54 -11.31
CA ASP A 176 -10.51 -5.81 -11.33
C ASP A 176 -9.70 -4.65 -10.74
N LEU A 177 -10.16 -3.40 -10.96
CA LEU A 177 -9.47 -2.19 -10.52
C LEU A 177 -10.07 -1.56 -9.26
N GLY A 178 -11.18 -2.12 -8.74
CA GLY A 178 -11.82 -1.65 -7.50
C GLY A 178 -12.39 -0.23 -7.59
N PHE A 179 -12.77 0.23 -8.80
CA PHE A 179 -13.36 1.53 -8.99
C PHE A 179 -14.77 1.57 -8.37
N PRO A 180 -15.12 2.59 -7.56
CA PRO A 180 -16.44 2.69 -6.93
C PRO A 180 -17.52 2.93 -8.00
N THR A 181 -18.49 2.02 -8.06
CA THR A 181 -19.61 2.08 -9.01
C THR A 181 -20.92 2.54 -8.37
N ASP A 182 -20.94 2.66 -7.06
CA ASP A 182 -22.07 3.11 -6.24
C ASP A 182 -22.08 4.63 -5.98
N GLU A 183 -21.04 5.32 -6.42
CA GLU A 183 -20.89 6.77 -6.31
C GLU A 183 -21.36 7.47 -7.60
N ALA A 184 -21.72 8.76 -7.49
CA ALA A 184 -22.10 9.59 -8.64
C ALA A 184 -20.85 10.03 -9.44
N VAL A 185 -20.20 9.09 -10.09
CA VAL A 185 -18.96 9.31 -10.85
C VAL A 185 -19.21 9.06 -12.34
N THR A 186 -18.65 9.93 -13.18
CA THR A 186 -18.65 9.75 -14.64
C THR A 186 -17.21 9.52 -15.11
N VAL A 187 -16.99 8.44 -15.84
CA VAL A 187 -15.69 8.11 -16.41
C VAL A 187 -15.65 8.54 -17.88
N TYR A 188 -14.61 9.28 -18.23
CA TYR A 188 -14.30 9.67 -19.59
C TYR A 188 -13.09 8.90 -20.06
N GLN A 189 -13.23 8.14 -21.11
CA GLN A 189 -12.12 7.44 -21.75
C GLN A 189 -11.58 8.30 -22.89
N PHE A 190 -10.27 8.52 -22.92
CA PHE A 190 -9.61 9.12 -24.06
C PHE A 190 -9.45 8.03 -25.13
N GLY A 191 -10.15 8.21 -26.24
CA GLY A 191 -10.19 7.23 -27.31
C GLY A 191 -8.91 7.20 -28.14
N ALA A 192 -8.60 6.03 -28.66
CA ALA A 192 -7.66 5.84 -29.75
C ALA A 192 -8.40 6.00 -31.09
#